data_93c8edc411b395e2bfcc7cc0e1837141
#
_entry.id   93c8edc411b395e2bfcc7cc0e1837141
#
_cell.length_a   1.000
_cell.length_b   1.000
_cell.length_c   1.000
_cell.angle_alpha   90.00
_cell.angle_beta   90.00
_cell.angle_gamma   90.00
#
_symmetry.space_group_name_H-M   'P 1'
#
loop_
_entity.id
_entity.type
_entity.pdbx_description
1 polymer ?
#
loop_
_entity_poly.entity_id
_entity_poly.type
_entity_poly.pdbx_seq_one_letter_code
_entity_poly.pdbx_strand_id
1 'polypeptide(L)'
;MPESVRAVCPGSFDPITRGHLDIIERACSIFGEVIVAVGRNSTKNYLFDFEERLDLTRDAVGHLAGVVVEPIDGLLTDFCLRHEASVIVKGVRFGSDFDYELQMGQLNRILSGIETVLLPA
;
A
#
# COMPACT_ATOMS: atom_id res chain seq x y z
N MET A 1 20.70 -16.28 4.21
CA MET A 1 20.00 -15.18 3.51
C MET A 1 18.64 -14.96 4.14
N PRO A 2 18.31 -13.74 4.42
CA PRO A 2 16.95 -13.46 4.83
C PRO A 2 15.99 -13.78 3.70
N GLU A 3 14.81 -14.24 4.03
CA GLU A 3 13.76 -14.46 3.07
C GLU A 3 13.30 -13.11 2.50
N SER A 4 12.65 -13.15 1.34
CA SER A 4 12.06 -11.96 0.75
C SER A 4 11.05 -11.34 1.71
N VAL A 5 11.15 -10.03 1.89
CA VAL A 5 10.21 -9.27 2.70
C VAL A 5 9.02 -8.92 1.83
N ARG A 6 7.83 -9.24 2.31
CA ARG A 6 6.61 -8.87 1.61
C ARG A 6 6.13 -7.52 2.14
N ALA A 7 5.92 -6.59 1.22
CA ALA A 7 5.47 -5.24 1.53
C ALA A 7 4.04 -5.01 1.05
N VAL A 8 3.31 -4.14 1.73
CA VAL A 8 1.97 -3.73 1.34
C VAL A 8 1.99 -2.24 1.01
N CYS A 9 1.48 -1.90 -0.18
CA CYS A 9 1.25 -0.51 -0.58
C CYS A 9 -0.26 -0.25 -0.53
N PRO A 10 -0.76 0.36 0.53
CA PRO A 10 -2.19 0.59 0.67
C PRO A 10 -2.63 1.91 0.07
N GLY A 11 -3.87 2.00 -0.33
CA GLY A 11 -4.45 3.25 -0.79
C GLY A 11 -5.86 3.07 -1.32
N SER A 12 -6.50 4.19 -1.62
CA SER A 12 -7.81 4.18 -2.26
C SER A 12 -7.69 3.97 -3.77
N PHE A 13 -6.63 4.49 -4.38
CA PHE A 13 -6.37 4.41 -5.82
C PHE A 13 -7.59 4.81 -6.65
N ASP A 14 -7.94 6.08 -6.54
CA ASP A 14 -9.20 6.61 -7.11
C ASP A 14 -8.97 7.78 -8.09
N PRO A 15 -8.38 7.55 -9.26
CA PRO A 15 -7.74 6.32 -9.72
C PRO A 15 -6.26 6.25 -9.31
N ILE A 16 -5.62 5.13 -9.64
CA ILE A 16 -4.16 5.05 -9.54
C ILE A 16 -3.52 6.08 -10.47
N THR A 17 -2.45 6.71 -9.99
CA THR A 17 -1.74 7.75 -10.73
C THR A 17 -0.30 7.31 -11.00
N ARG A 18 0.43 8.11 -11.77
CA ARG A 18 1.86 7.88 -12.00
C ARG A 18 2.66 7.95 -10.70
N GLY A 19 2.25 8.82 -9.78
CA GLY A 19 2.88 8.92 -8.47
C GLY A 19 2.71 7.64 -7.66
N HIS A 20 1.51 7.07 -7.67
CA HIS A 20 1.27 5.77 -7.03
C HIS A 20 2.12 4.67 -7.67
N LEU A 21 2.13 4.63 -9.00
CA LEU A 21 2.87 3.61 -9.73
C LEU A 21 4.36 3.70 -9.46
N ASP A 22 4.91 4.91 -9.39
CA ASP A 22 6.31 5.13 -9.06
C ASP A 22 6.67 4.52 -7.69
N ILE A 23 5.85 4.76 -6.68
CA ILE A 23 6.08 4.21 -5.34
C ILE A 23 5.99 2.68 -5.35
N ILE A 24 5.01 2.12 -6.06
CA ILE A 24 4.85 0.67 -6.18
C ILE A 24 6.06 0.04 -6.88
N GLU A 25 6.54 0.62 -7.96
CA GLU A 25 7.71 0.13 -8.69
C GLU A 25 8.96 0.16 -7.81
N ARG A 26 9.15 1.25 -7.07
CA ARG A 26 10.29 1.40 -6.17
C ARG A 26 10.21 0.41 -5.01
N ALA A 27 9.04 0.23 -4.44
CA ALA A 27 8.83 -0.78 -3.40
C ALA A 27 9.13 -2.17 -3.91
N CYS A 28 8.70 -2.48 -5.13
CA CYS A 28 8.98 -3.78 -5.75
C CYS A 28 10.48 -4.01 -5.93
N SER A 29 11.22 -2.97 -6.33
CA SER A 29 12.67 -3.02 -6.46
C SER A 29 13.36 -3.31 -5.13
N ILE A 30 12.85 -2.77 -4.05
CA ILE A 30 13.46 -2.89 -2.73
C ILE A 30 13.11 -4.24 -2.08
N PHE A 31 11.84 -4.63 -2.14
CA PHE A 31 11.33 -5.76 -1.35
C PHE A 31 11.10 -7.03 -2.15
N GLY A 32 10.96 -6.93 -3.47
CA GLY A 32 10.74 -8.07 -4.35
C GLY A 32 9.28 -8.53 -4.42
N GLU A 33 8.56 -8.54 -3.32
CA GLU A 33 7.15 -8.91 -3.28
C GLU A 33 6.32 -7.77 -2.72
N VAL A 34 5.32 -7.32 -3.48
CA VAL A 34 4.46 -6.20 -3.11
C VAL A 34 3.00 -6.57 -3.31
N ILE A 35 2.19 -6.30 -2.30
CA ILE A 35 0.74 -6.39 -2.40
C ILE A 35 0.20 -4.96 -2.43
N VAL A 36 -0.46 -4.60 -3.51
CA VAL A 36 -1.17 -3.32 -3.61
C VAL A 36 -2.56 -3.53 -3.02
N ALA A 37 -2.82 -2.90 -1.89
CA ALA A 37 -4.06 -3.10 -1.15
C ALA A 37 -5.02 -1.95 -1.45
N VAL A 38 -6.08 -2.23 -2.20
CA VAL A 38 -7.08 -1.25 -2.61
C VAL A 38 -8.19 -1.20 -1.56
N GLY A 39 -8.32 -0.05 -0.90
CA GLY A 39 -9.26 0.10 0.20
C GLY A 39 -10.70 0.15 -0.24
N ARG A 40 -11.54 -0.65 0.42
CA ARG A 40 -12.98 -0.61 0.27
C ARG A 40 -13.54 0.13 1.49
N ASN A 41 -13.95 1.38 1.29
CA ASN A 41 -14.53 2.19 2.37
C ASN A 41 -15.81 2.84 1.88
N SER A 42 -16.93 2.25 2.25
CA SER A 42 -18.25 2.68 1.78
C SER A 42 -18.69 4.05 2.32
N THR A 43 -17.97 4.61 3.30
CA THR A 43 -18.32 5.91 3.87
C THR A 43 -17.72 7.09 3.11
N LYS A 44 -16.74 6.84 2.22
CA LYS A 44 -16.14 7.89 1.40
C LYS A 44 -16.84 8.01 0.06
N ASN A 45 -16.79 9.22 -0.49
CA ASN A 45 -17.21 9.47 -1.87
C ASN A 45 -16.01 9.26 -2.79
N TYR A 46 -16.12 8.31 -3.70
CA TYR A 46 -15.07 8.01 -4.66
C TYR A 46 -15.45 8.48 -6.06
N LEU A 47 -14.44 8.82 -6.85
CA LEU A 47 -14.63 9.15 -8.25
C LEU A 47 -15.05 7.91 -9.05
N PHE A 48 -14.42 6.78 -8.75
CA PHE A 48 -14.71 5.48 -9.38
C PHE A 48 -15.22 4.51 -8.33
N ASP A 49 -16.11 3.58 -8.73
CA ASP A 49 -16.54 2.54 -7.81
C ASP A 49 -15.39 1.57 -7.50
N PHE A 50 -15.62 0.70 -6.55
CA PHE A 50 -14.56 -0.19 -6.07
C PHE A 50 -14.04 -1.11 -7.17
N GLU A 51 -14.93 -1.71 -7.96
CA GLU A 51 -14.54 -2.64 -9.04
C GLU A 51 -13.72 -1.92 -10.11
N GLU A 52 -14.11 -0.70 -10.46
CA GLU A 52 -13.37 0.11 -11.42
C GLU A 52 -11.97 0.45 -10.89
N ARG A 53 -11.87 0.85 -9.61
CA ARG A 53 -10.59 1.17 -9.00
C ARG A 53 -9.68 -0.05 -8.97
N LEU A 54 -10.24 -1.19 -8.65
CA LEU A 54 -9.50 -2.45 -8.59
C LEU A 54 -8.98 -2.83 -9.98
N ASP A 55 -9.83 -2.75 -11.01
CA ASP A 55 -9.46 -3.08 -12.38
C ASP A 55 -8.39 -2.13 -12.94
N LEU A 56 -8.56 -0.83 -12.71
CA LEU A 56 -7.58 0.17 -13.16
C LEU A 56 -6.22 -0.05 -12.48
N THR A 57 -6.23 -0.41 -11.21
CA THR A 57 -5.00 -0.69 -10.48
C THR A 57 -4.32 -1.95 -11.02
N ARG A 58 -5.08 -3.02 -11.25
CA ARG A 58 -4.55 -4.26 -11.82
C ARG A 58 -3.92 -4.02 -13.19
N ASP A 59 -4.59 -3.26 -14.05
CA ASP A 59 -4.08 -2.93 -15.38
C ASP A 59 -2.77 -2.16 -15.28
N ALA A 60 -2.71 -1.18 -14.38
CA ALA A 60 -1.54 -0.32 -14.25
C ALA A 60 -0.28 -1.08 -13.79
N VAL A 61 -0.45 -2.09 -12.92
CA VAL A 61 0.69 -2.83 -12.36
C VAL A 61 0.92 -4.18 -13.01
N GLY A 62 0.12 -4.54 -14.01
CA GLY A 62 0.17 -5.87 -14.64
C GLY A 62 1.51 -6.25 -15.26
N HIS A 63 2.34 -5.26 -15.59
CA HIS A 63 3.68 -5.49 -16.14
C HIS A 63 4.75 -5.74 -15.09
N LEU A 64 4.42 -5.62 -13.80
CA LEU A 64 5.38 -5.75 -12.71
C LEU A 64 5.33 -7.15 -12.12
N ALA A 65 6.42 -7.90 -12.28
CA ALA A 65 6.57 -9.20 -11.63
C ALA A 65 6.69 -9.00 -10.11
N GLY A 66 6.07 -9.89 -9.34
CA GLY A 66 6.12 -9.79 -7.88
C GLY A 66 5.11 -8.84 -7.26
N VAL A 67 4.23 -8.24 -8.07
CA VAL A 67 3.18 -7.35 -7.60
C VAL A 67 1.82 -8.00 -7.80
N VAL A 68 1.04 -8.06 -6.74
CA VAL A 68 -0.36 -8.51 -6.79
C VAL A 68 -1.26 -7.43 -6.23
N VAL A 69 -2.52 -7.41 -6.64
CA VAL A 69 -3.51 -6.42 -6.19
C VAL A 69 -4.61 -7.14 -5.43
N GLU A 70 -4.88 -6.69 -4.23
CA GLU A 70 -5.88 -7.30 -3.37
C GLU A 70 -6.80 -6.24 -2.78
N PRO A 71 -8.09 -6.54 -2.61
CA PRO A 71 -8.97 -5.65 -1.87
C PRO A 71 -8.68 -5.71 -0.38
N ILE A 72 -8.87 -4.59 0.31
CA ILE A 72 -8.76 -4.56 1.75
C ILE A 72 -10.04 -3.99 2.37
N ASP A 73 -10.62 -4.76 3.27
CA ASP A 73 -11.70 -4.36 4.16
C ASP A 73 -11.17 -4.44 5.59
N GLY A 74 -11.53 -3.47 6.42
CA GLY A 74 -11.12 -3.46 7.82
C GLY A 74 -9.72 -2.89 8.04
N LEU A 75 -9.06 -3.35 9.09
CA LEU A 75 -7.78 -2.80 9.52
C LEU A 75 -6.63 -3.24 8.61
N LEU A 76 -5.79 -2.26 8.26
CA LEU A 76 -4.61 -2.50 7.45
C LEU A 76 -3.64 -3.47 8.11
N THR A 77 -3.44 -3.35 9.42
CA THR A 77 -2.52 -4.25 10.14
C THR A 77 -3.01 -5.70 10.15
N ASP A 78 -4.32 -5.91 10.26
CA ASP A 78 -4.90 -7.26 10.16
C ASP A 78 -4.67 -7.84 8.77
N PHE A 79 -4.84 -7.01 7.74
CA PHE A 79 -4.55 -7.41 6.36
C PHE A 79 -3.09 -7.85 6.22
N CYS A 80 -2.16 -7.04 6.74
CA CYS A 80 -0.74 -7.36 6.68
C CYS A 80 -0.43 -8.69 7.36
N LEU A 81 -0.99 -8.91 8.54
CA LEU A 81 -0.76 -10.17 9.27
C LEU A 81 -1.31 -11.38 8.51
N ARG A 82 -2.49 -11.26 7.93
CA ARG A 82 -3.09 -12.36 7.15
C ARG A 82 -2.29 -12.68 5.90
N HIS A 83 -1.67 -11.69 5.29
CA HIS A 83 -0.87 -11.85 4.07
C HIS A 83 0.61 -12.06 4.34
N GLU A 84 0.99 -12.22 5.60
CA GLU A 84 2.37 -12.42 6.01
C GLU A 84 3.29 -11.30 5.51
N ALA A 85 2.77 -10.07 5.52
CA ALA A 85 3.53 -8.88 5.16
C ALA A 85 4.02 -8.20 6.43
N SER A 86 5.28 -7.79 6.44
CA SER A 86 5.92 -7.17 7.60
C SER A 86 6.18 -5.68 7.45
N VAL A 87 5.91 -5.12 6.27
CA VAL A 87 6.22 -3.73 5.94
C VAL A 87 5.06 -3.09 5.21
N ILE A 88 4.73 -1.86 5.61
CA ILE A 88 3.80 -0.99 4.87
C ILE A 88 4.65 0.08 4.21
N VAL A 89 4.44 0.32 2.92
CA VAL A 89 5.16 1.34 2.17
C VAL A 89 4.21 2.47 1.80
N LYS A 90 4.61 3.69 2.13
CA LYS A 90 3.84 4.90 1.84
C LYS A 90 4.73 5.93 1.17
N GLY A 91 4.19 6.62 0.16
CA GLY A 91 4.87 7.78 -0.43
C GLY A 91 4.50 9.03 0.33
N VAL A 92 5.47 9.90 0.57
CA VAL A 92 5.24 11.17 1.27
C VAL A 92 5.87 12.32 0.49
N ARG A 93 5.21 13.49 0.47
CA ARG A 93 5.67 14.67 -0.27
C ARG A 93 5.83 15.89 0.62
N PHE A 94 4.92 16.12 1.53
CA PHE A 94 4.85 17.34 2.33
C PHE A 94 4.85 17.02 3.82
N GLY A 95 5.18 18.02 4.63
CA GLY A 95 5.28 17.87 6.08
C GLY A 95 4.01 17.34 6.74
N SER A 96 2.83 17.79 6.31
CA SER A 96 1.57 17.32 6.88
C SER A 96 1.32 15.83 6.59
N ASP A 97 1.65 15.38 5.39
CA ASP A 97 1.58 13.96 5.04
C ASP A 97 2.57 13.16 5.90
N PHE A 98 3.79 13.67 6.03
CA PHE A 98 4.83 13.02 6.80
C PHE A 98 4.42 12.87 8.26
N ASP A 99 3.92 13.94 8.87
CA ASP A 99 3.51 13.91 10.30
C ASP A 99 2.43 12.88 10.56
N TYR A 100 1.42 12.84 9.70
CA TYR A 100 0.33 11.88 9.81
C TYR A 100 0.85 10.45 9.65
N GLU A 101 1.63 10.19 8.60
CA GLU A 101 2.14 8.86 8.32
C GLU A 101 3.10 8.38 9.40
N LEU A 102 3.89 9.30 9.98
CA LEU A 102 4.78 8.96 11.07
C LEU A 102 3.99 8.49 12.30
N GLN A 103 2.93 9.22 12.66
CA GLN A 103 2.07 8.84 13.78
C GLN A 103 1.40 7.49 13.56
N MET A 104 0.85 7.27 12.36
CA MET A 104 0.22 6.01 12.01
C MET A 104 1.21 4.85 12.01
N GLY A 105 2.41 5.10 11.49
CA GLY A 105 3.48 4.09 11.49
C GLY A 105 3.89 3.68 12.89
N GLN A 106 4.02 4.64 13.80
CA GLN A 106 4.33 4.35 15.20
C GLN A 106 3.21 3.53 15.86
N LEU A 107 1.96 3.89 15.61
CA LEU A 107 0.81 3.17 16.15
C LEU A 107 0.76 1.74 15.62
N ASN A 108 0.92 1.56 14.31
CA ASN A 108 0.89 0.25 13.69
C ASN A 108 1.99 -0.66 14.25
N ARG A 109 3.19 -0.12 14.46
CA ARG A 109 4.30 -0.88 15.03
C ARG A 109 3.99 -1.34 16.46
N ILE A 110 3.44 -0.44 17.27
CA ILE A 110 3.10 -0.76 18.66
C ILE A 110 2.01 -1.85 18.72
N LEU A 111 1.00 -1.74 17.85
CA LEU A 111 -0.15 -2.67 17.88
C LEU A 111 0.14 -4.01 17.24
N SER A 112 1.01 -4.08 16.25
CA SER A 112 1.14 -5.28 15.41
C SER A 112 2.57 -5.71 15.11
N GLY A 113 3.55 -4.85 15.37
CA GLY A 113 4.94 -5.10 14.96
C GLY A 113 5.20 -4.82 13.49
N ILE A 114 4.22 -4.35 12.73
CA ILE A 114 4.37 -4.02 11.30
C ILE A 114 5.09 -2.67 11.17
N GLU A 115 6.18 -2.65 10.41
CA GLU A 115 6.95 -1.44 10.18
C GLU A 115 6.38 -0.65 8.99
N THR A 116 6.54 0.67 9.03
CA THR A 116 6.16 1.55 7.90
C THR A 116 7.43 2.18 7.33
N VAL A 117 7.58 2.04 6.02
CA VAL A 117 8.67 2.68 5.27
C VAL A 117 8.09 3.84 4.48
N LEU A 118 8.66 5.02 4.66
CA LEU A 118 8.23 6.23 3.96
C LEU A 118 9.20 6.51 2.83
N LEU A 119 8.69 6.55 1.60
CA LEU A 119 9.48 6.86 0.42
C LEU A 119 9.18 8.29 -0.03
N PRO A 120 10.20 9.11 -0.25
CA PRO A 120 9.97 10.45 -0.79
C PRO A 120 9.34 10.35 -2.19
N ALA A 121 8.24 10.99 -2.36
CA ALA A 121 7.55 11.00 -3.65
C ALA A 121 8.04 12.13 -4.54
#